data_76e799d7b1fda715de8028225800bc29
#
_entry.id   76e799d7b1fda715de8028225800bc29
#
_cell.length_a   1.000
_cell.length_b   1.000
_cell.length_c   1.000
_cell.angle_alpha   90.00
_cell.angle_beta   90.00
_cell.angle_gamma   90.00
#
_symmetry.space_group_name_H-M   'P 1'
#
loop_
_entity.id
_entity.type
_entity.pdbx_description
1 polymer ?
#
loop_
_entity_poly.entity_id
_entity_poly.type
_entity_poly.pdbx_seq_one_letter_code
_entity_poly.pdbx_strand_id
1 'polypeptide(L)'
;MSKPQTKPQKLARSREQRAQGRMDTRRALVWCGTELLTERGFQVTGIDEVLKRVGVPKGSFYHFFKNKDEFGAAVIENYVDYYARKMDLIFNDSQASPLTRLKAFIENAKRGMTKFDFKRGCLIGNLGQELASLDNQFRLQLEAVLVSWENRVEACLEEAIQVGEIAPNNNAKALSQFFWIGWEGAILRAKLTRSLQPIDQFVGLYFSKVAV
;
A
#
# COMPACT_ATOMS: atom_id res chain seq x y z
N MET A 1 -28.86 13.16 -40.44
CA MET A 1 -27.68 13.06 -41.32
C MET A 1 -26.46 13.58 -40.60
N SER A 2 -25.58 12.69 -40.15
CA SER A 2 -24.35 13.07 -39.38
C SER A 2 -23.29 13.60 -40.37
N LYS A 3 -22.73 14.78 -40.07
CA LYS A 3 -21.67 15.38 -40.92
C LYS A 3 -20.43 14.46 -40.96
N PRO A 4 -19.78 14.25 -42.09
CA PRO A 4 -18.56 13.46 -42.20
C PRO A 4 -17.43 14.15 -41.45
N GLN A 5 -16.74 13.38 -40.58
CA GLN A 5 -15.60 13.87 -39.77
C GLN A 5 -14.40 14.15 -40.68
N THR A 6 -13.73 15.28 -40.49
CA THR A 6 -12.55 15.69 -41.24
C THR A 6 -11.31 14.86 -40.89
N LYS A 7 -10.37 14.71 -41.81
CA LYS A 7 -9.12 13.94 -41.67
C LYS A 7 -8.31 14.30 -40.40
N PRO A 8 -8.20 15.59 -39.98
CA PRO A 8 -7.55 15.97 -38.70
C PRO A 8 -8.27 15.45 -37.45
N GLN A 9 -9.63 15.44 -37.47
CA GLN A 9 -10.42 14.93 -36.32
C GLN A 9 -10.28 13.40 -36.15
N LYS A 10 -10.16 12.63 -37.21
CA LYS A 10 -9.88 11.18 -37.16
C LYS A 10 -8.46 10.90 -36.63
N LEU A 11 -7.47 11.71 -37.00
CA LEU A 11 -6.08 11.60 -36.52
C LEU A 11 -5.96 11.97 -35.05
N ALA A 12 -6.67 13.00 -34.59
CA ALA A 12 -6.68 13.41 -33.16
C ALA A 12 -7.30 12.30 -32.29
N ARG A 13 -8.48 11.76 -32.65
CA ARG A 13 -9.12 10.63 -31.94
C ARG A 13 -8.24 9.37 -31.91
N SER A 14 -7.53 9.06 -32.99
CA SER A 14 -6.62 7.90 -33.01
C SER A 14 -5.40 8.10 -32.10
N ARG A 15 -4.92 9.34 -31.92
CA ARG A 15 -3.83 9.69 -30.99
C ARG A 15 -4.29 9.58 -29.54
N GLU A 16 -5.48 10.07 -29.22
CA GLU A 16 -6.09 9.96 -27.89
C GLU A 16 -6.34 8.50 -27.50
N GLN A 17 -6.89 7.69 -28.41
CA GLN A 17 -7.09 6.25 -28.18
C GLN A 17 -5.77 5.50 -27.94
N ARG A 18 -4.70 5.84 -28.68
CA ARG A 18 -3.37 5.24 -28.44
C ARG A 18 -2.73 5.72 -27.15
N ALA A 19 -2.95 6.97 -26.76
CA ALA A 19 -2.48 7.50 -25.49
C ALA A 19 -3.21 6.83 -24.31
N GLN A 20 -4.54 6.69 -24.40
CA GLN A 20 -5.33 5.97 -23.41
C GLN A 20 -4.91 4.51 -23.28
N GLY A 21 -4.78 3.78 -24.39
CA GLY A 21 -4.32 2.39 -24.38
C GLY A 21 -2.91 2.21 -23.79
N ARG A 22 -2.01 3.20 -23.95
CA ARG A 22 -0.70 3.20 -23.31
C ARG A 22 -0.80 3.41 -21.81
N MET A 23 -1.64 4.36 -21.35
CA MET A 23 -1.88 4.57 -19.93
C MET A 23 -2.49 3.33 -19.26
N ASP A 24 -3.43 2.67 -19.94
CA ASP A 24 -4.05 1.43 -19.44
C ASP A 24 -3.03 0.30 -19.34
N THR A 25 -2.11 0.17 -20.31
CA THR A 25 -1.03 -0.82 -20.27
C THR A 25 -0.05 -0.56 -19.12
N ARG A 26 0.40 0.70 -18.93
CA ARG A 26 1.28 1.05 -17.81
C ARG A 26 0.62 0.73 -16.47
N ARG A 27 -0.64 1.10 -16.30
CA ARG A 27 -1.41 0.81 -15.09
C ARG A 27 -1.56 -0.69 -14.84
N ALA A 28 -1.83 -1.48 -15.89
CA ALA A 28 -1.94 -2.93 -15.78
C ALA A 28 -0.61 -3.58 -15.35
N LEU A 29 0.53 -3.11 -15.90
CA LEU A 29 1.86 -3.57 -15.49
C LEU A 29 2.12 -3.26 -14.02
N VAL A 30 1.89 -2.02 -13.58
CA VAL A 30 2.12 -1.58 -12.19
C VAL A 30 1.21 -2.33 -11.23
N TRP A 31 -0.07 -2.52 -11.59
CA TRP A 31 -1.01 -3.26 -10.76
C TRP A 31 -0.61 -4.73 -10.61
N CYS A 32 -0.27 -5.39 -11.70
CA CYS A 32 0.26 -6.75 -11.69
C CYS A 32 1.55 -6.87 -10.86
N GLY A 33 2.45 -5.87 -10.99
CA GLY A 33 3.64 -5.75 -10.16
C GLY A 33 3.30 -5.63 -8.68
N THR A 34 2.34 -4.79 -8.31
CA THR A 34 1.90 -4.63 -6.93
C THR A 34 1.45 -5.97 -6.33
N GLU A 35 0.69 -6.77 -7.07
CA GLU A 35 0.27 -8.10 -6.62
C GLU A 35 1.45 -9.04 -6.43
N LEU A 36 2.31 -9.17 -7.43
CA LEU A 36 3.44 -10.09 -7.41
C LEU A 36 4.48 -9.72 -6.34
N LEU A 37 4.85 -8.45 -6.25
CA LEU A 37 5.83 -7.98 -5.27
C LEU A 37 5.31 -8.14 -3.83
N THR A 38 4.02 -7.93 -3.60
CA THR A 38 3.41 -8.15 -2.28
C THR A 38 3.40 -9.63 -1.89
N GLU A 39 3.21 -10.52 -2.87
CA GLU A 39 3.20 -11.97 -2.63
C GLU A 39 4.59 -12.57 -2.46
N ARG A 40 5.57 -12.16 -3.30
CA ARG A 40 6.84 -12.88 -3.48
C ARG A 40 8.08 -12.04 -3.23
N GLY A 41 7.97 -10.70 -3.22
CA GLY A 41 9.09 -9.78 -3.11
C GLY A 41 9.64 -9.33 -4.48
N PHE A 42 10.61 -8.43 -4.43
CA PHE A 42 11.16 -7.76 -5.60
C PHE A 42 12.14 -8.63 -6.37
N GLN A 43 13.13 -9.25 -5.68
CA GLN A 43 14.22 -9.98 -6.33
C GLN A 43 13.68 -11.17 -7.14
N VAL A 44 12.75 -11.92 -6.57
CA VAL A 44 12.20 -13.15 -7.17
C VAL A 44 11.23 -12.85 -8.32
N THR A 45 10.58 -11.68 -8.33
CA THR A 45 9.63 -11.31 -9.37
C THR A 45 10.34 -10.90 -10.65
N GLY A 46 10.22 -11.71 -11.70
CA GLY A 46 10.78 -11.45 -13.01
C GLY A 46 9.88 -10.55 -13.87
N ILE A 47 10.48 -9.68 -14.69
CA ILE A 47 9.76 -8.82 -15.67
C ILE A 47 8.93 -9.70 -16.63
N ASP A 48 9.48 -10.82 -17.09
CA ASP A 48 8.81 -11.70 -18.06
C ASP A 48 7.53 -12.32 -17.47
N GLU A 49 7.46 -12.55 -16.14
CA GLU A 49 6.24 -13.01 -15.48
C GLU A 49 5.15 -11.92 -15.47
N VAL A 50 5.53 -10.68 -15.18
CA VAL A 50 4.61 -9.53 -15.23
C VAL A 50 4.04 -9.37 -16.63
N LEU A 51 4.89 -9.41 -17.65
CA LEU A 51 4.49 -9.32 -19.05
C LEU A 51 3.52 -10.42 -19.47
N LYS A 52 3.82 -11.66 -19.08
CA LYS A 52 2.97 -12.82 -19.37
C LYS A 52 1.60 -12.69 -18.72
N ARG A 53 1.51 -12.20 -17.46
CA ARG A 53 0.23 -12.00 -16.78
C ARG A 53 -0.62 -10.90 -17.41
N VAL A 54 0.03 -9.81 -17.84
CA VAL A 54 -0.65 -8.68 -18.47
C VAL A 54 -0.98 -8.96 -19.94
N GLY A 55 -0.30 -9.93 -20.56
CA GLY A 55 -0.53 -10.29 -21.97
C GLY A 55 0.09 -9.30 -22.96
N VAL A 56 1.23 -8.69 -22.60
CA VAL A 56 1.90 -7.70 -23.46
C VAL A 56 3.34 -8.12 -23.82
N PRO A 57 3.85 -7.73 -25.00
CA PRO A 57 5.20 -8.07 -25.42
C PRO A 57 6.27 -7.31 -24.61
N LYS A 58 7.50 -7.85 -24.59
CA LYS A 58 8.63 -7.31 -23.81
C LYS A 58 8.94 -5.83 -24.12
N GLY A 59 8.82 -5.42 -25.37
CA GLY A 59 9.00 -4.03 -25.77
C GLY A 59 8.03 -3.04 -25.10
N SER A 60 6.84 -3.52 -24.68
CA SER A 60 5.88 -2.68 -23.96
C SER A 60 6.39 -2.27 -22.58
N PHE A 61 7.14 -3.12 -21.89
CA PHE A 61 7.74 -2.80 -20.59
C PHE A 61 8.77 -1.66 -20.74
N TYR A 62 9.74 -1.86 -21.61
CA TYR A 62 10.83 -0.91 -21.84
C TYR A 62 10.39 0.42 -22.46
N HIS A 63 9.15 0.49 -22.97
CA HIS A 63 8.53 1.74 -23.33
C HIS A 63 8.15 2.61 -22.12
N PHE A 64 7.85 1.99 -20.96
CA PHE A 64 7.39 2.67 -19.76
C PHE A 64 8.44 2.74 -18.64
N PHE A 65 9.35 1.79 -18.57
CA PHE A 65 10.34 1.64 -17.49
C PHE A 65 11.71 1.30 -18.07
N LYS A 66 12.72 2.05 -17.69
CA LYS A 66 14.11 1.83 -18.17
C LYS A 66 14.68 0.51 -17.65
N ASN A 67 14.32 0.14 -16.42
CA ASN A 67 14.81 -1.03 -15.73
C ASN A 67 13.79 -1.52 -14.69
N LYS A 68 14.14 -2.59 -13.98
CA LYS A 68 13.30 -3.19 -12.94
C LYS A 68 13.16 -2.26 -11.71
N ASP A 69 14.16 -1.43 -11.42
CA ASP A 69 14.15 -0.54 -10.25
C ASP A 69 13.16 0.60 -10.47
N GLU A 70 13.13 1.22 -11.66
CA GLU A 70 12.11 2.22 -12.02
C GLU A 70 10.70 1.63 -11.97
N PHE A 71 10.53 0.40 -12.41
CA PHE A 71 9.27 -0.33 -12.26
C PHE A 71 8.92 -0.58 -10.80
N GLY A 72 9.88 -1.01 -9.98
CA GLY A 72 9.71 -1.21 -8.54
C GLY A 72 9.29 0.07 -7.81
N ALA A 73 9.93 1.19 -8.12
CA ALA A 73 9.57 2.50 -7.60
C ALA A 73 8.12 2.89 -7.96
N ALA A 74 7.71 2.67 -9.21
CA ALA A 74 6.33 2.93 -9.65
C ALA A 74 5.30 1.99 -8.97
N VAL A 75 5.68 0.76 -8.66
CA VAL A 75 4.85 -0.18 -7.89
C VAL A 75 4.69 0.29 -6.44
N ILE A 76 5.77 0.75 -5.81
CA ILE A 76 5.72 1.32 -4.46
C ILE A 76 4.80 2.54 -4.44
N GLU A 77 4.97 3.48 -5.37
CA GLU A 77 4.13 4.67 -5.50
C GLU A 77 2.63 4.32 -5.62
N ASN A 78 2.29 3.39 -6.52
CA ASN A 78 0.90 2.93 -6.69
C ASN A 78 0.32 2.30 -5.41
N TYR A 79 1.11 1.51 -4.69
CA TYR A 79 0.71 0.90 -3.44
C TYR A 79 0.48 1.96 -2.35
N VAL A 80 1.40 2.91 -2.22
CA VAL A 80 1.31 4.02 -1.27
C VAL A 80 0.08 4.87 -1.53
N ASP A 81 -0.17 5.26 -2.78
CA ASP A 81 -1.35 6.03 -3.16
C ASP A 81 -2.66 5.30 -2.86
N TYR A 82 -2.70 3.99 -3.12
CA TYR A 82 -3.86 3.16 -2.80
C TYR A 82 -4.12 3.13 -1.29
N TYR A 83 -3.07 2.86 -0.50
CA TYR A 83 -3.19 2.78 0.96
C TYR A 83 -3.43 4.14 1.61
N ALA A 84 -2.81 5.21 1.12
CA ALA A 84 -3.06 6.57 1.61
C ALA A 84 -4.55 6.93 1.48
N ARG A 85 -5.13 6.77 0.30
CA ARG A 85 -6.58 7.01 0.09
C ARG A 85 -7.45 6.15 1.01
N LYS A 86 -7.09 4.90 1.22
CA LYS A 86 -7.82 3.98 2.08
C LYS A 86 -7.72 4.37 3.56
N MET A 87 -6.54 4.76 4.01
CA MET A 87 -6.32 5.26 5.37
C MET A 87 -7.08 6.58 5.59
N ASP A 88 -7.00 7.50 4.63
CA ASP A 88 -7.68 8.79 4.71
C ASP A 88 -9.21 8.62 4.81
N LEU A 89 -9.80 7.67 4.05
CA LEU A 89 -11.23 7.35 4.16
C LEU A 89 -11.61 6.80 5.54
N ILE A 90 -10.74 6.02 6.18
CA ILE A 90 -11.02 5.43 7.49
C ILE A 90 -10.76 6.44 8.62
N PHE A 91 -9.61 7.12 8.58
CA PHE A 91 -9.19 8.02 9.66
C PHE A 91 -9.94 9.35 9.66
N ASN A 92 -10.53 9.78 8.53
CA ASN A 92 -11.34 10.99 8.44
C ASN A 92 -12.85 10.75 8.62
N ASP A 93 -13.28 9.53 9.03
CA ASP A 93 -14.68 9.26 9.35
C ASP A 93 -15.09 9.98 10.65
N SER A 94 -15.72 11.13 10.51
CA SER A 94 -16.20 11.94 11.64
C SER A 94 -17.36 11.32 12.44
N GLN A 95 -17.98 10.24 11.94
CA GLN A 95 -19.06 9.54 12.63
C GLN A 95 -18.54 8.49 13.62
N ALA A 96 -17.28 8.12 13.53
CA ALA A 96 -16.62 7.14 14.38
C ALA A 96 -15.61 7.81 15.33
N SER A 97 -15.53 7.33 16.57
CA SER A 97 -14.52 7.81 17.49
C SER A 97 -13.10 7.43 17.04
N PRO A 98 -12.07 8.17 17.46
CA PRO A 98 -10.68 7.94 17.02
C PRO A 98 -10.21 6.49 17.18
N LEU A 99 -10.39 5.87 18.33
CA LEU A 99 -10.00 4.47 18.53
C LEU A 99 -10.86 3.49 17.72
N THR A 100 -12.12 3.84 17.43
CA THR A 100 -12.98 3.05 16.53
C THR A 100 -12.44 3.11 15.09
N ARG A 101 -11.95 4.27 14.64
CA ARG A 101 -11.29 4.41 13.32
C ARG A 101 -10.03 3.56 13.22
N LEU A 102 -9.19 3.57 14.25
CA LEU A 102 -7.99 2.72 14.28
C LEU A 102 -8.35 1.22 14.27
N LYS A 103 -9.37 0.79 15.02
CA LYS A 103 -9.91 -0.58 14.96
C LYS A 103 -10.44 -0.92 13.56
N ALA A 104 -11.14 -0.01 12.90
CA ALA A 104 -11.63 -0.19 11.53
C ALA A 104 -10.49 -0.39 10.51
N PHE A 105 -9.39 0.34 10.66
CA PHE A 105 -8.16 0.14 9.86
C PHE A 105 -7.61 -1.28 10.05
N ILE A 106 -7.46 -1.73 11.28
CA ILE A 106 -6.97 -3.07 11.63
C ILE A 106 -7.87 -4.16 11.02
N GLU A 107 -9.19 -4.06 11.22
CA GLU A 107 -10.14 -5.04 10.69
C GLU A 107 -10.17 -5.06 9.16
N ASN A 108 -9.95 -3.90 8.53
CA ASN A 108 -9.82 -3.84 7.08
C ASN A 108 -8.58 -4.61 6.59
N ALA A 109 -7.45 -4.49 7.28
CA ALA A 109 -6.23 -5.22 6.94
C ALA A 109 -6.39 -6.73 7.18
N LYS A 110 -7.01 -7.15 8.29
CA LYS A 110 -7.33 -8.56 8.59
C LYS A 110 -8.15 -9.19 7.48
N ARG A 111 -9.20 -8.50 7.01
CA ARG A 111 -10.01 -8.95 5.85
C ARG A 111 -9.15 -9.09 4.59
N GLY A 112 -8.22 -8.17 4.36
CA GLY A 112 -7.29 -8.26 3.24
C GLY A 112 -6.41 -9.51 3.30
N MET A 113 -5.82 -9.80 4.44
CA MET A 113 -4.98 -10.99 4.63
C MET A 113 -5.77 -12.29 4.41
N THR A 114 -6.95 -12.40 5.00
CA THR A 114 -7.83 -13.57 4.82
C THR A 114 -8.27 -13.75 3.37
N LYS A 115 -8.66 -12.66 2.70
CA LYS A 115 -9.09 -12.67 1.28
C LYS A 115 -8.02 -13.27 0.36
N PHE A 116 -6.74 -13.05 0.66
CA PHE A 116 -5.63 -13.53 -0.15
C PHE A 116 -4.92 -14.73 0.47
N ASP A 117 -5.60 -15.47 1.35
CA ASP A 117 -5.08 -16.71 1.96
C ASP A 117 -3.70 -16.50 2.61
N PHE A 118 -3.52 -15.37 3.30
CA PHE A 118 -2.28 -14.95 3.94
C PHE A 118 -1.04 -14.90 3.02
N LYS A 119 -1.21 -14.94 1.69
CA LYS A 119 -0.10 -14.84 0.73
C LYS A 119 0.42 -13.42 0.61
N ARG A 120 -0.44 -12.42 0.87
CA ARG A 120 -0.09 -11.00 0.83
C ARG A 120 0.05 -10.46 2.25
N GLY A 121 1.09 -9.67 2.48
CA GLY A 121 1.30 -8.91 3.70
C GLY A 121 1.43 -7.41 3.38
N CYS A 122 2.26 -6.70 4.13
CA CYS A 122 2.64 -5.33 3.81
C CYS A 122 3.73 -5.31 2.75
N LEU A 123 3.50 -4.64 1.61
CA LEU A 123 4.52 -4.50 0.57
C LEU A 123 5.73 -3.72 1.10
N ILE A 124 5.49 -2.66 1.86
CA ILE A 124 6.56 -1.78 2.38
C ILE A 124 7.45 -2.55 3.36
N GLY A 125 6.86 -3.28 4.31
CA GLY A 125 7.61 -4.13 5.22
C GLY A 125 8.38 -5.25 4.51
N ASN A 126 7.78 -5.92 3.52
CA ASN A 126 8.46 -6.95 2.73
C ASN A 126 9.67 -6.37 1.98
N LEU A 127 9.48 -5.26 1.25
CA LEU A 127 10.56 -4.63 0.49
C LEU A 127 11.61 -3.98 1.39
N GLY A 128 11.22 -3.47 2.57
CA GLY A 128 12.15 -2.95 3.57
C GLY A 128 13.16 -4.00 4.02
N GLN A 129 12.70 -5.21 4.32
CA GLN A 129 13.57 -6.32 4.70
C GLN A 129 14.45 -6.82 3.52
N GLU A 130 13.96 -6.73 2.29
CA GLU A 130 14.66 -7.24 1.12
C GLU A 130 15.68 -6.25 0.54
N LEU A 131 15.37 -4.95 0.50
CA LEU A 131 16.08 -3.94 -0.28
C LEU A 131 16.84 -2.92 0.56
N ALA A 132 16.51 -2.71 1.83
CA ALA A 132 17.08 -1.62 2.62
C ALA A 132 18.61 -1.66 2.77
N SER A 133 19.20 -2.86 2.79
CA SER A 133 20.66 -3.05 2.83
C SER A 133 21.34 -3.01 1.45
N LEU A 134 20.57 -3.12 0.36
CA LEU A 134 21.07 -3.27 -1.01
C LEU A 134 21.01 -1.96 -1.79
N ASP A 135 19.99 -1.13 -1.53
CA ASP A 135 19.73 0.09 -2.27
C ASP A 135 19.28 1.23 -1.35
N ASN A 136 20.09 2.30 -1.28
CA ASN A 136 19.81 3.45 -0.41
C ASN A 136 18.61 4.29 -0.89
N GLN A 137 18.31 4.31 -2.18
CA GLN A 137 17.16 5.05 -2.71
C GLN A 137 15.86 4.37 -2.28
N PHE A 138 15.77 3.04 -2.45
CA PHE A 138 14.63 2.27 -1.93
C PHE A 138 14.51 2.40 -0.41
N ARG A 139 15.61 2.30 0.33
CA ARG A 139 15.61 2.46 1.79
C ARG A 139 14.96 3.79 2.21
N LEU A 140 15.39 4.90 1.64
CA LEU A 140 14.85 6.23 1.95
C LEU A 140 13.38 6.38 1.53
N GLN A 141 13.00 5.83 0.38
CA GLN A 141 11.63 5.86 -0.09
C GLN A 141 10.70 5.07 0.84
N LEU A 142 11.09 3.86 1.24
CA LEU A 142 10.30 3.00 2.12
C LEU A 142 10.16 3.58 3.53
N GLU A 143 11.24 4.16 4.07
CA GLU A 143 11.22 4.86 5.36
C GLU A 143 10.26 6.06 5.34
N ALA A 144 10.31 6.89 4.29
CA ALA A 144 9.39 8.03 4.15
C ALA A 144 7.92 7.59 4.12
N VAL A 145 7.61 6.42 3.56
CA VAL A 145 6.26 5.84 3.57
C VAL A 145 5.83 5.46 4.98
N LEU A 146 6.69 4.76 5.74
CA LEU A 146 6.38 4.36 7.12
C LEU A 146 6.15 5.59 8.00
N VAL A 147 7.01 6.62 7.91
CA VAL A 147 6.83 7.90 8.61
C VAL A 147 5.50 8.56 8.24
N SER A 148 5.11 8.55 6.97
CA SER A 148 3.82 9.08 6.52
C SER A 148 2.62 8.34 7.14
N TRP A 149 2.73 7.03 7.32
CA TRP A 149 1.70 6.22 7.96
C TRP A 149 1.68 6.39 9.48
N GLU A 150 2.85 6.53 10.12
CA GLU A 150 2.97 6.89 11.53
C GLU A 150 2.24 8.20 11.81
N ASN A 151 2.47 9.24 11.01
CA ASN A 151 1.82 10.55 11.18
C ASN A 151 0.29 10.47 11.14
N ARG A 152 -0.30 9.57 10.32
CA ARG A 152 -1.76 9.37 10.26
C ARG A 152 -2.31 8.72 11.54
N VAL A 153 -1.59 7.74 12.06
CA VAL A 153 -1.97 7.10 13.33
C VAL A 153 -1.74 8.04 14.50
N GLU A 154 -0.64 8.80 14.50
CA GLU A 154 -0.34 9.83 15.50
C GLU A 154 -1.48 10.85 15.60
N ALA A 155 -1.92 11.44 14.47
CA ALA A 155 -3.03 12.37 14.46
C ALA A 155 -4.33 11.75 15.01
N CYS A 156 -4.64 10.51 14.68
CA CYS A 156 -5.79 9.79 15.23
C CYS A 156 -5.68 9.58 16.75
N LEU A 157 -4.48 9.28 17.25
CA LEU A 157 -4.24 9.11 18.69
C LEU A 157 -4.26 10.44 19.46
N GLU A 158 -3.80 11.54 18.84
CA GLU A 158 -3.94 12.88 19.40
C GLU A 158 -5.42 13.25 19.60
N GLU A 159 -6.26 13.00 18.59
CA GLU A 159 -7.70 13.18 18.73
C GLU A 159 -8.29 12.28 19.84
N ALA A 160 -7.82 11.01 19.96
CA ALA A 160 -8.25 10.08 21.01
C ALA A 160 -7.92 10.61 22.41
N ILE A 161 -6.77 11.26 22.59
CA ILE A 161 -6.40 11.94 23.83
C ILE A 161 -7.33 13.11 24.10
N GLN A 162 -7.60 13.94 23.07
CA GLN A 162 -8.47 15.13 23.19
C GLN A 162 -9.91 14.78 23.60
N VAL A 163 -10.45 13.66 23.11
CA VAL A 163 -11.81 13.21 23.44
C VAL A 163 -11.87 12.28 24.66
N GLY A 164 -10.72 12.00 25.30
CA GLY A 164 -10.67 11.21 26.54
C GLY A 164 -10.70 9.68 26.35
N GLU A 165 -10.54 9.17 25.13
CA GLU A 165 -10.39 7.72 24.89
C GLU A 165 -9.01 7.18 25.31
N ILE A 166 -8.01 8.06 25.41
CA ILE A 166 -6.66 7.80 25.86
C ILE A 166 -6.31 8.80 26.96
N ALA A 167 -5.65 8.36 28.01
CA ALA A 167 -5.26 9.21 29.12
C ALA A 167 -4.29 10.34 28.65
N PRO A 168 -4.45 11.60 29.19
CA PRO A 168 -3.75 12.78 28.67
C PRO A 168 -2.24 12.78 28.87
N ASN A 169 -1.71 11.90 29.70
CA ASN A 169 -0.27 11.74 29.93
C ASN A 169 0.42 10.83 28.89
N ASN A 170 -0.31 10.31 27.91
CA ASN A 170 0.25 9.48 26.85
C ASN A 170 0.88 10.35 25.75
N ASN A 171 1.93 9.79 25.12
CA ASN A 171 2.59 10.40 23.97
C ASN A 171 2.09 9.74 22.66
N ALA A 172 1.23 10.43 21.91
CA ALA A 172 0.62 9.93 20.67
C ALA A 172 1.67 9.48 19.65
N LYS A 173 2.76 10.25 19.50
CA LYS A 173 3.87 9.90 18.59
C LYS A 173 4.55 8.59 18.99
N ALA A 174 4.92 8.44 20.25
CA ALA A 174 5.54 7.20 20.72
C ALA A 174 4.59 6.00 20.58
N LEU A 175 3.30 6.19 20.82
CA LEU A 175 2.28 5.15 20.65
C LEU A 175 2.10 4.78 19.15
N SER A 176 2.15 5.74 18.26
CA SER A 176 2.08 5.50 16.81
C SER A 176 3.28 4.72 16.31
N GLN A 177 4.49 5.11 16.72
CA GLN A 177 5.71 4.39 16.38
C GLN A 177 5.70 2.95 16.92
N PHE A 178 5.29 2.77 18.17
CA PHE A 178 5.13 1.45 18.75
C PHE A 178 4.08 0.60 18.02
N PHE A 179 2.97 1.22 17.61
CA PHE A 179 1.96 0.55 16.80
C PHE A 179 2.55 0.00 15.50
N TRP A 180 3.27 0.82 14.71
CA TRP A 180 3.80 0.38 13.42
C TRP A 180 4.91 -0.66 13.55
N ILE A 181 5.79 -0.54 14.57
CA ILE A 181 6.81 -1.57 14.86
C ILE A 181 6.14 -2.92 15.13
N GLY A 182 5.16 -2.95 16.04
CA GLY A 182 4.45 -4.17 16.40
C GLY A 182 3.54 -4.69 15.28
N TRP A 183 2.89 -3.79 14.53
CA TRP A 183 2.02 -4.10 13.42
C TRP A 183 2.73 -4.84 12.29
N GLU A 184 3.89 -4.35 11.85
CA GLU A 184 4.70 -5.02 10.82
C GLU A 184 5.14 -6.41 11.29
N GLY A 185 5.54 -6.56 12.55
CA GLY A 185 5.85 -7.86 13.14
C GLY A 185 4.63 -8.80 13.20
N ALA A 186 3.45 -8.27 13.56
CA ALA A 186 2.21 -9.05 13.61
C ALA A 186 1.77 -9.52 12.21
N ILE A 187 1.86 -8.66 11.20
CA ILE A 187 1.57 -8.98 9.79
C ILE A 187 2.51 -10.08 9.28
N LEU A 188 3.82 -9.96 9.53
CA LEU A 188 4.80 -10.99 9.18
C LEU A 188 4.45 -12.33 9.82
N ARG A 189 4.17 -12.34 11.12
CA ARG A 189 3.82 -13.56 11.85
C ARG A 189 2.50 -14.17 11.36
N ALA A 190 1.49 -13.35 11.07
CA ALA A 190 0.21 -13.82 10.53
C ALA A 190 0.40 -14.50 9.15
N LYS A 191 1.28 -13.96 8.30
CA LYS A 191 1.64 -14.58 7.01
C LYS A 191 2.33 -15.94 7.19
N LEU A 192 3.24 -16.06 8.17
CA LEU A 192 3.96 -17.32 8.46
C LEU A 192 3.04 -18.39 9.05
N THR A 193 2.17 -18.03 9.97
CA THR A 193 1.26 -18.97 10.65
C THR A 193 -0.04 -19.22 9.88
N ARG A 194 -0.30 -18.46 8.82
CA ARG A 194 -1.57 -18.44 8.06
C ARG A 194 -2.78 -18.27 8.99
N SER A 195 -2.66 -17.37 9.96
CA SER A 195 -3.65 -17.14 11.00
C SER A 195 -3.68 -15.67 11.40
N LEU A 196 -4.84 -15.16 11.81
CA LEU A 196 -4.99 -13.82 12.37
C LEU A 196 -4.49 -13.72 13.82
N GLN A 197 -4.23 -14.84 14.49
CA GLN A 197 -3.86 -14.88 15.91
C GLN A 197 -2.73 -13.90 16.30
N PRO A 198 -1.60 -13.80 15.55
CA PRO A 198 -0.55 -12.83 15.90
C PRO A 198 -1.01 -11.38 15.87
N ILE A 199 -1.90 -11.04 14.93
CA ILE A 199 -2.50 -9.70 14.84
C ILE A 199 -3.42 -9.46 16.04
N ASP A 200 -4.28 -10.42 16.37
CA ASP A 200 -5.22 -10.32 17.49
C ASP A 200 -4.48 -10.18 18.84
N GLN A 201 -3.38 -10.91 19.02
CA GLN A 201 -2.53 -10.81 20.20
C GLN A 201 -1.88 -9.42 20.33
N PHE A 202 -1.28 -8.91 19.24
CA PHE A 202 -0.69 -7.58 19.23
C PHE A 202 -1.74 -6.51 19.51
N VAL A 203 -2.86 -6.54 18.80
CA VAL A 203 -3.95 -5.57 18.90
C VAL A 203 -4.56 -5.58 20.31
N GLY A 204 -4.84 -6.77 20.87
CA GLY A 204 -5.37 -6.92 22.23
C GLY A 204 -4.45 -6.30 23.28
N LEU A 205 -3.14 -6.58 23.18
CA LEU A 205 -2.16 -6.00 24.10
C LEU A 205 -2.00 -4.48 23.89
N TYR A 206 -1.95 -4.02 22.65
CA TYR A 206 -1.84 -2.60 22.33
C TYR A 206 -2.99 -1.80 22.95
N PHE A 207 -4.24 -2.18 22.68
CA PHE A 207 -5.39 -1.46 23.21
C PHE A 207 -5.53 -1.58 24.74
N SER A 208 -5.12 -2.68 25.34
CA SER A 208 -5.11 -2.81 26.82
C SER A 208 -4.12 -1.86 27.53
N LYS A 209 -3.16 -1.30 26.78
CA LYS A 209 -2.17 -0.35 27.31
C LYS A 209 -2.48 1.10 26.95
N VAL A 210 -3.29 1.32 25.92
CA VAL A 210 -3.55 2.64 25.32
C VAL A 210 -4.93 3.17 25.71
N ALA A 211 -5.97 2.35 25.68
CA ALA A 211 -7.32 2.77 26.04
C ALA A 211 -7.50 2.93 27.55
N VAL A 212 -8.32 3.91 27.95
CA VAL A 212 -8.72 4.17 29.34
C VAL A 212 -9.74 3.12 29.79
#